data_5af5869b8c37c3d69fe463aeeca56256
#
_entry.id   5af5869b8c37c3d69fe463aeeca56256
#
_cell.length_a   1.000
_cell.length_b   1.000
_cell.length_c   1.000
_cell.angle_alpha   90.00
_cell.angle_beta   90.00
_cell.angle_gamma   90.00
#
_symmetry.space_group_name_H-M   'P 1'
#
loop_
_entity.id
_entity.type
_entity.pdbx_description
1 polymer ?
#
loop_
_entity_poly.entity_id
_entity_poly.type
_entity_poly.pdbx_seq_one_letter_code
_entity_poly.pdbx_strand_id
1 'polypeptide(L)'
;MFPEQEHVWGRTGAPRNDMFVEYIGKHAPEAQILYSHDLVKLIKENDKVCGAVFKDTDNDKYVMVKAANVVLATGGYPGNPDMMEQLDPLGTSVTTACSYAPQNTGMGIKAAVWAGAKLQEESAPMLFDRGIVAPGVDAGLTENRVFPGTVRQFNLGTQPFLKVNRNGVRFTNESGPYNDMVYAAAAQPGHVYASILASDWADYVDQFHTIGCSAQTRANPKGQQDLLDKYVEEGLAFKADTFEELGQKLGMDETAVASFVKTCERYNEIYKLGEDADFGKPASRLSPLTKAPFYGFWLGASLLTTEQGIIINGKGQALDNDANIIEGLYVVGDCSGGMFYNNYPCLMPGIALGRTLTFGMKAAKVIAGQD
;
A
#
# COMPACT_ATOMS: atom_id res chain seq x y z
N MET A 1 9.20 17.03 -5.00
CA MET A 1 9.95 16.10 -4.11
C MET A 1 11.20 16.85 -3.69
N PHE A 2 11.42 17.01 -2.42
CA PHE A 2 12.64 17.65 -1.93
C PHE A 2 13.76 16.61 -1.98
N PRO A 3 14.83 16.82 -2.76
CA PRO A 3 15.90 15.83 -2.93
C PRO A 3 16.55 15.40 -1.62
N GLU A 4 16.49 16.25 -0.62
CA GLU A 4 17.03 16.01 0.72
C GLU A 4 16.23 14.97 1.52
N GLN A 5 14.96 14.74 1.21
CA GLN A 5 14.13 13.75 1.91
C GLN A 5 14.46 12.29 1.50
N GLU A 6 14.93 12.06 0.30
CA GLU A 6 15.38 10.72 -0.11
C GLU A 6 16.65 10.28 0.64
N HIS A 7 17.43 11.21 1.13
CA HIS A 7 18.69 10.94 1.80
C HIS A 7 18.56 10.51 3.26
N VAL A 8 17.46 10.89 3.92
CA VAL A 8 17.25 10.58 5.36
C VAL A 8 16.85 9.12 5.58
N TRP A 9 16.22 8.49 4.59
CA TRP A 9 15.57 7.17 4.77
C TRP A 9 16.43 5.96 4.39
N GLY A 10 17.53 6.13 3.70
CA GLY A 10 18.25 5.00 3.13
C GLY A 10 19.77 4.98 3.29
N ARG A 11 20.41 6.02 3.82
CA ARG A 11 21.86 6.15 3.78
C ARG A 11 22.60 6.08 5.11
N THR A 12 21.91 6.10 6.22
CA THR A 12 22.58 6.08 7.55
C THR A 12 22.97 4.68 8.00
N GLY A 13 22.47 3.62 7.36
CA GLY A 13 22.71 2.24 7.74
C GLY A 13 22.16 1.85 9.13
N ALA A 14 21.67 2.81 9.91
CA ALA A 14 21.08 2.54 11.21
C ALA A 14 19.57 2.24 11.08
N PRO A 15 19.04 1.22 11.76
CA PRO A 15 17.61 0.98 11.84
C PRO A 15 16.90 2.21 12.40
N ARG A 16 15.88 2.68 11.68
CA ARG A 16 15.13 3.91 12.06
C ARG A 16 14.59 3.88 13.49
N ASN A 17 14.11 2.73 13.94
CA ASN A 17 13.55 2.59 15.27
C ASN A 17 14.62 2.78 16.35
N ASP A 18 15.81 2.25 16.14
CA ASP A 18 16.94 2.41 17.08
C ASP A 18 17.34 3.88 17.21
N MET A 19 17.34 4.63 16.09
CA MET A 19 17.57 6.08 16.11
C MET A 19 16.52 6.83 16.95
N PHE A 20 15.24 6.46 16.87
CA PHE A 20 14.20 7.07 17.70
C PHE A 20 14.35 6.71 19.17
N VAL A 21 14.67 5.46 19.48
CA VAL A 21 14.92 5.02 20.89
C VAL A 21 16.11 5.77 21.48
N GLU A 22 17.22 5.87 20.74
CA GLU A 22 18.40 6.64 21.16
C GLU A 22 18.05 8.13 21.36
N TYR A 23 17.30 8.72 20.43
CA TYR A 23 16.87 10.11 20.53
C TYR A 23 16.00 10.37 21.78
N ILE A 24 15.03 9.48 22.05
CA ILE A 24 14.17 9.56 23.24
C ILE A 24 15.04 9.46 24.51
N GLY A 25 15.91 8.46 24.59
CA GLY A 25 16.78 8.27 25.75
C GLY A 25 17.70 9.48 26.04
N LYS A 26 18.09 10.22 24.97
CA LYS A 26 18.91 11.42 25.11
C LYS A 26 18.14 12.68 25.51
N HIS A 27 16.91 12.85 24.99
CA HIS A 27 16.15 14.10 25.11
C HIS A 27 14.96 14.03 26.08
N ALA A 28 14.54 12.84 26.45
CA ALA A 28 13.47 12.58 27.43
C ALA A 28 13.83 11.33 28.26
N PRO A 29 14.91 11.40 29.07
CA PRO A 29 15.43 10.24 29.82
C PRO A 29 14.43 9.68 30.85
N GLU A 30 13.42 10.47 31.24
CA GLU A 30 12.31 10.04 32.11
C GLU A 30 11.22 9.25 31.37
N ALA A 31 11.21 9.26 30.02
CA ALA A 31 10.24 8.52 29.25
C ALA A 31 10.48 7.01 29.35
N GLN A 32 9.40 6.24 29.51
CA GLN A 32 9.46 4.79 29.56
C GLN A 32 8.95 4.20 28.26
N ILE A 33 9.69 3.27 27.67
CA ILE A 33 9.27 2.48 26.52
C ILE A 33 8.97 1.08 27.03
N LEU A 34 7.70 0.68 26.94
CA LEU A 34 7.23 -0.66 27.33
C LEU A 34 7.07 -1.51 26.06
N TYR A 35 7.92 -2.51 25.91
CA TYR A 35 7.83 -3.51 24.84
C TYR A 35 6.89 -4.65 25.26
N SER A 36 6.43 -5.45 24.29
CA SER A 36 5.57 -6.62 24.54
C SER A 36 4.27 -6.27 25.30
N HIS A 37 3.72 -5.08 25.04
CA HIS A 37 2.49 -4.61 25.67
C HIS A 37 1.42 -4.33 24.63
N ASP A 38 0.46 -5.26 24.49
CA ASP A 38 -0.67 -5.12 23.57
C ASP A 38 -1.77 -4.28 24.20
N LEU A 39 -2.26 -3.25 23.48
CA LEU A 39 -3.41 -2.46 23.90
C LEU A 39 -4.66 -3.36 23.95
N VAL A 40 -5.39 -3.31 25.07
CA VAL A 40 -6.65 -4.04 25.27
C VAL A 40 -7.85 -3.12 25.20
N LYS A 41 -7.82 -2.00 25.94
CA LYS A 41 -8.90 -1.01 25.96
C LYS A 41 -8.41 0.32 26.52
N LEU A 42 -9.16 1.38 26.24
CA LEU A 42 -9.02 2.67 26.91
C LEU A 42 -9.77 2.68 28.25
N ILE A 43 -9.31 3.48 29.19
CA ILE A 43 -9.98 3.75 30.46
C ILE A 43 -10.69 5.09 30.31
N LYS A 44 -12.01 5.10 30.54
CA LYS A 44 -12.85 6.29 30.50
C LYS A 44 -13.52 6.49 31.85
N GLU A 45 -13.36 7.68 32.45
CA GLU A 45 -13.97 8.11 33.70
C GLU A 45 -14.62 9.50 33.47
N ASN A 46 -15.90 9.66 33.81
CA ASN A 46 -16.64 10.91 33.62
C ASN A 46 -16.54 11.47 32.19
N ASP A 47 -16.72 10.62 31.18
CA ASP A 47 -16.64 10.94 29.75
C ASP A 47 -15.26 11.36 29.25
N LYS A 48 -14.24 11.31 30.08
CA LYS A 48 -12.85 11.58 29.71
C LYS A 48 -12.02 10.30 29.63
N VAL A 49 -11.20 10.18 28.61
CA VAL A 49 -10.16 9.13 28.53
C VAL A 49 -9.02 9.50 29.50
N CYS A 50 -8.73 8.61 30.44
CA CYS A 50 -7.77 8.83 31.53
C CYS A 50 -6.73 7.70 31.67
N GLY A 51 -6.55 6.91 30.62
CA GLY A 51 -5.56 5.82 30.61
C GLY A 51 -5.91 4.70 29.65
N ALA A 52 -5.15 3.63 29.75
CA ALA A 52 -5.34 2.41 28.96
C ALA A 52 -4.96 1.15 29.74
N VAL A 53 -5.52 0.02 29.32
CA VAL A 53 -5.16 -1.31 29.81
C VAL A 53 -4.40 -2.02 28.70
N PHE A 54 -3.28 -2.61 29.07
CA PHE A 54 -2.42 -3.40 28.20
C PHE A 54 -2.32 -4.83 28.70
N LYS A 55 -2.07 -5.76 27.78
CA LYS A 55 -1.61 -7.10 28.09
C LYS A 55 -0.10 -7.15 27.92
N ASP A 56 0.63 -7.37 28.99
CA ASP A 56 2.04 -7.72 28.97
C ASP A 56 2.13 -9.18 28.48
N THR A 57 2.59 -9.36 27.24
CA THR A 57 2.62 -10.68 26.59
C THR A 57 3.77 -11.55 27.09
N ASP A 58 4.82 -10.96 27.65
CA ASP A 58 5.96 -11.71 28.20
C ASP A 58 5.61 -12.36 29.53
N ASN A 59 4.77 -11.69 30.35
CA ASN A 59 4.40 -12.15 31.68
C ASN A 59 2.94 -12.62 31.80
N ASP A 60 2.18 -12.59 30.70
CA ASP A 60 0.75 -12.96 30.61
C ASP A 60 -0.13 -12.29 31.69
N LYS A 61 0.05 -11.00 31.90
CA LYS A 61 -0.69 -10.21 32.89
C LYS A 61 -1.23 -8.91 32.27
N TYR A 62 -2.24 -8.34 32.92
CA TYR A 62 -2.77 -7.04 32.54
C TYR A 62 -2.12 -5.92 33.34
N VAL A 63 -1.75 -4.85 32.62
CA VAL A 63 -1.15 -3.64 33.18
C VAL A 63 -2.07 -2.46 32.89
N MET A 64 -2.43 -1.71 33.92
CA MET A 64 -3.20 -0.49 33.80
C MET A 64 -2.28 0.71 33.91
N VAL A 65 -2.35 1.60 32.91
CA VAL A 65 -1.60 2.86 32.90
C VAL A 65 -2.62 4.02 32.97
N LYS A 66 -2.54 4.83 34.01
CA LYS A 66 -3.34 6.08 34.12
C LYS A 66 -2.53 7.23 33.53
N ALA A 67 -3.20 8.09 32.79
CA ALA A 67 -2.60 9.26 32.14
C ALA A 67 -3.63 10.38 31.95
N ALA A 68 -3.19 11.63 31.99
CA ALA A 68 -4.07 12.77 31.74
C ALA A 68 -4.57 12.82 30.29
N ASN A 69 -3.75 12.32 29.35
CA ASN A 69 -4.04 12.22 27.93
C ASN A 69 -3.49 10.89 27.39
N VAL A 70 -4.16 10.32 26.37
CA VAL A 70 -3.71 9.15 25.61
C VAL A 70 -3.60 9.54 24.15
N VAL A 71 -2.47 9.21 23.51
CA VAL A 71 -2.25 9.39 22.07
C VAL A 71 -2.20 8.02 21.43
N LEU A 72 -3.16 7.71 20.54
CA LEU A 72 -3.14 6.51 19.74
C LEU A 72 -2.36 6.75 18.44
N ALA A 73 -1.26 6.05 18.27
CA ALA A 73 -0.40 6.04 17.09
C ALA A 73 -0.17 4.60 16.60
N THR A 74 -1.22 3.78 16.64
CA THR A 74 -1.18 2.32 16.51
C THR A 74 -1.23 1.82 15.08
N GLY A 75 -1.17 2.72 14.10
CA GLY A 75 -1.33 2.37 12.68
C GLY A 75 -2.75 1.95 12.31
N GLY A 76 -2.90 1.47 11.08
CA GLY A 76 -4.18 0.97 10.56
C GLY A 76 -4.49 -0.47 10.98
N TYR A 77 -5.24 -1.17 10.11
CA TYR A 77 -5.72 -2.54 10.38
C TYR A 77 -5.40 -3.59 9.30
N PRO A 78 -4.37 -3.42 8.44
CA PRO A 78 -4.12 -4.38 7.36
C PRO A 78 -3.73 -5.78 7.86
N GLY A 79 -3.33 -5.94 9.12
CA GLY A 79 -3.08 -7.22 9.78
C GLY A 79 -4.30 -7.90 10.39
N ASN A 80 -5.50 -7.34 10.15
CA ASN A 80 -6.75 -7.88 10.66
C ASN A 80 -7.69 -8.22 9.49
N PRO A 81 -7.72 -9.49 9.05
CA PRO A 81 -8.52 -9.88 7.88
C PRO A 81 -10.02 -9.63 8.07
N ASP A 82 -10.55 -9.72 9.29
CA ASP A 82 -11.97 -9.45 9.55
C ASP A 82 -12.29 -7.96 9.34
N MET A 83 -11.43 -7.07 9.83
CA MET A 83 -11.59 -5.62 9.57
C MET A 83 -11.40 -5.30 8.09
N MET A 84 -10.46 -5.95 7.42
CA MET A 84 -10.25 -5.76 5.98
C MET A 84 -11.51 -6.13 5.18
N GLU A 85 -12.11 -7.29 5.42
CA GLU A 85 -13.34 -7.69 4.72
C GLU A 85 -14.54 -6.81 5.06
N GLN A 86 -14.66 -6.37 6.31
CA GLN A 86 -15.82 -5.57 6.76
C GLN A 86 -15.74 -4.11 6.34
N LEU A 87 -14.55 -3.53 6.41
CA LEU A 87 -14.36 -2.08 6.23
C LEU A 87 -13.84 -1.71 4.85
N ASP A 88 -13.13 -2.62 4.18
CA ASP A 88 -12.55 -2.44 2.85
C ASP A 88 -12.72 -3.68 1.96
N PRO A 89 -13.94 -4.11 1.66
CA PRO A 89 -14.18 -5.32 0.87
C PRO A 89 -13.60 -5.22 -0.56
N LEU A 90 -13.68 -4.04 -1.20
CA LEU A 90 -13.16 -3.83 -2.55
C LEU A 90 -11.61 -3.89 -2.57
N GLY A 91 -10.94 -3.15 -1.68
CA GLY A 91 -9.49 -3.19 -1.58
C GLY A 91 -8.97 -4.58 -1.21
N THR A 92 -9.69 -5.29 -0.32
CA THR A 92 -9.39 -6.68 0.03
C THR A 92 -9.46 -7.58 -1.18
N SER A 93 -10.50 -7.45 -2.01
CA SER A 93 -10.73 -8.34 -3.17
C SER A 93 -9.67 -8.23 -4.27
N VAL A 94 -8.98 -7.10 -4.40
CA VAL A 94 -7.94 -6.86 -5.41
C VAL A 94 -6.51 -7.01 -4.88
N THR A 95 -6.36 -7.23 -3.57
CA THR A 95 -5.05 -7.33 -2.93
C THR A 95 -4.46 -8.73 -3.10
N THR A 96 -3.25 -8.80 -3.64
CA THR A 96 -2.48 -10.04 -3.74
C THR A 96 -1.41 -10.16 -2.66
N ALA A 97 -0.88 -9.04 -2.18
CA ALA A 97 0.20 -9.04 -1.19
C ALA A 97 0.04 -7.87 -0.20
N CYS A 98 0.63 -8.01 0.97
CA CYS A 98 0.63 -6.95 1.97
C CYS A 98 2.05 -6.67 2.49
N SER A 99 2.45 -5.40 2.49
CA SER A 99 3.79 -4.96 2.92
C SER A 99 3.82 -4.33 4.32
N TYR A 100 2.82 -4.62 5.12
CA TYR A 100 2.64 -4.09 6.47
C TYR A 100 3.45 -4.82 7.55
N ALA A 101 3.49 -4.21 8.73
CA ALA A 101 3.85 -4.91 9.96
C ALA A 101 2.65 -5.77 10.44
N PRO A 102 2.83 -7.07 10.74
CA PRO A 102 1.72 -7.96 11.12
C PRO A 102 0.92 -7.50 12.36
N GLN A 103 1.53 -6.71 13.20
CA GLN A 103 0.92 -6.14 14.42
C GLN A 103 -0.06 -5.00 14.16
N ASN A 104 -0.21 -4.51 12.94
CA ASN A 104 -1.22 -3.49 12.59
C ASN A 104 -2.60 -4.12 12.52
N THR A 105 -3.16 -4.47 13.69
CA THR A 105 -4.40 -5.23 13.85
C THR A 105 -5.64 -4.35 14.03
N GLY A 106 -5.49 -3.02 13.98
CA GLY A 106 -6.59 -2.09 14.20
C GLY A 106 -7.05 -1.97 15.64
N MET A 107 -6.28 -2.50 16.62
CA MET A 107 -6.72 -2.51 18.02
C MET A 107 -6.91 -1.11 18.59
N GLY A 108 -6.06 -0.14 18.23
CA GLY A 108 -6.25 1.25 18.66
C GLY A 108 -7.53 1.87 18.11
N ILE A 109 -7.88 1.56 16.87
CA ILE A 109 -9.15 1.99 16.24
C ILE A 109 -10.33 1.40 17.02
N LYS A 110 -10.33 0.08 17.26
CA LYS A 110 -11.37 -0.59 18.05
C LYS A 110 -11.50 0.01 19.45
N ALA A 111 -10.38 0.23 20.14
CA ALA A 111 -10.37 0.79 21.48
C ALA A 111 -10.94 2.21 21.52
N ALA A 112 -10.66 3.03 20.51
CA ALA A 112 -11.23 4.36 20.39
C ALA A 112 -12.73 4.33 20.09
N VAL A 113 -13.19 3.44 19.20
CA VAL A 113 -14.62 3.25 18.92
C VAL A 113 -15.38 2.81 20.17
N TRP A 114 -14.84 1.89 20.95
CA TRP A 114 -15.43 1.46 22.23
C TRP A 114 -15.46 2.59 23.27
N ALA A 115 -14.56 3.57 23.16
CA ALA A 115 -14.59 4.78 23.99
C ALA A 115 -15.57 5.85 23.47
N GLY A 116 -16.25 5.60 22.34
CA GLY A 116 -17.26 6.48 21.73
C GLY A 116 -16.75 7.30 20.55
N ALA A 117 -15.55 7.06 20.04
CA ALA A 117 -15.01 7.80 18.91
C ALA A 117 -15.66 7.37 17.58
N LYS A 118 -15.83 8.33 16.68
CA LYS A 118 -16.35 8.10 15.33
C LYS A 118 -15.27 7.49 14.44
N LEU A 119 -15.58 6.35 13.84
CA LEU A 119 -14.81 5.78 12.75
C LEU A 119 -15.19 6.47 11.44
N GLN A 120 -14.22 6.75 10.57
CA GLN A 120 -14.49 7.16 9.19
C GLN A 120 -15.33 6.09 8.47
N GLU A 121 -16.34 6.51 7.72
CA GLU A 121 -17.27 5.58 7.06
C GLU A 121 -16.63 4.92 5.83
N GLU A 122 -15.96 5.71 4.98
CA GLU A 122 -15.34 5.22 3.76
C GLU A 122 -13.98 4.59 4.02
N SER A 123 -13.72 3.49 3.31
CA SER A 123 -12.39 2.87 3.32
C SER A 123 -11.33 3.78 2.70
N ALA A 124 -10.10 3.59 3.06
CA ALA A 124 -8.97 4.32 2.50
C ALA A 124 -7.71 3.44 2.50
N PRO A 125 -7.67 2.39 1.68
CA PRO A 125 -6.48 1.55 1.58
C PRO A 125 -5.41 2.24 0.73
N MET A 126 -4.15 2.11 1.12
CA MET A 126 -3.00 2.49 0.31
C MET A 126 -2.57 1.30 -0.55
N LEU A 127 -3.09 1.24 -1.76
CA LEU A 127 -2.86 0.16 -2.70
C LEU A 127 -1.86 0.58 -3.79
N PHE A 128 -0.97 -0.34 -4.13
CA PHE A 128 -0.02 -0.19 -5.22
C PHE A 128 -0.11 -1.38 -6.16
N ASP A 129 -0.02 -1.15 -7.45
CA ASP A 129 -0.08 -2.15 -8.53
C ASP A 129 1.24 -2.91 -8.71
N ARG A 130 1.74 -3.59 -7.67
CA ARG A 130 3.07 -4.22 -7.63
C ARG A 130 3.20 -5.47 -6.77
N GLY A 131 2.09 -6.08 -6.41
CA GLY A 131 2.07 -7.34 -5.69
C GLY A 131 2.10 -8.52 -6.65
N ILE A 132 3.26 -9.21 -6.81
CA ILE A 132 3.35 -10.38 -7.67
C ILE A 132 2.60 -11.56 -7.06
N VAL A 133 1.90 -12.29 -7.91
CA VAL A 133 1.20 -13.53 -7.58
C VAL A 133 1.52 -14.60 -8.63
N ALA A 134 1.49 -15.86 -8.25
CA ALA A 134 1.74 -16.97 -9.17
C ALA A 134 0.58 -17.11 -10.20
N PRO A 135 0.86 -17.71 -11.38
CA PRO A 135 -0.18 -18.01 -12.36
C PRO A 135 -1.34 -18.83 -11.74
N GLY A 136 -2.56 -18.49 -12.12
CA GLY A 136 -3.76 -19.20 -11.65
C GLY A 136 -4.23 -18.80 -10.24
N VAL A 137 -3.47 -18.01 -9.50
CA VAL A 137 -3.83 -17.57 -8.15
C VAL A 137 -4.65 -16.27 -8.22
N ASP A 138 -5.80 -16.24 -7.53
CA ASP A 138 -6.68 -15.08 -7.45
C ASP A 138 -6.20 -14.08 -6.37
N ALA A 139 -6.58 -12.82 -6.53
CA ALA A 139 -6.44 -11.82 -5.48
C ALA A 139 -7.47 -12.06 -4.35
N GLY A 140 -7.28 -11.36 -3.24
CA GLY A 140 -8.13 -11.49 -2.05
C GLY A 140 -7.53 -12.39 -0.99
N LEU A 141 -8.27 -12.58 0.10
CA LEU A 141 -7.84 -13.46 1.19
C LEU A 141 -8.02 -14.91 0.81
N THR A 142 -7.01 -15.73 1.08
CA THR A 142 -7.06 -17.18 0.97
C THR A 142 -7.96 -17.79 2.09
N GLU A 143 -8.22 -19.09 2.03
CA GLU A 143 -8.91 -19.83 3.10
C GLU A 143 -8.21 -19.66 4.46
N ASN A 144 -6.89 -19.50 4.47
CA ASN A 144 -6.11 -19.24 5.67
C ASN A 144 -6.12 -17.77 6.12
N ARG A 145 -6.96 -16.94 5.52
CA ARG A 145 -7.13 -15.52 5.88
C ARG A 145 -5.88 -14.67 5.70
N VAL A 146 -5.05 -15.01 4.73
CA VAL A 146 -3.85 -14.25 4.32
C VAL A 146 -3.88 -13.94 2.84
N PHE A 147 -3.21 -12.88 2.42
CA PHE A 147 -3.04 -12.58 1.00
C PHE A 147 -2.06 -13.56 0.35
N PRO A 148 -2.32 -13.99 -0.90
CA PRO A 148 -1.63 -15.14 -1.51
C PRO A 148 -0.19 -14.85 -1.96
N GLY A 149 0.14 -13.59 -2.29
CA GLY A 149 1.42 -13.23 -2.88
C GLY A 149 2.55 -13.06 -1.86
N THR A 150 3.73 -13.47 -2.24
CA THR A 150 4.95 -13.34 -1.42
C THR A 150 5.77 -12.11 -1.78
N VAL A 151 5.70 -11.63 -3.02
CA VAL A 151 6.40 -10.43 -3.49
C VAL A 151 5.52 -9.20 -3.30
N ARG A 152 5.93 -8.33 -2.39
CA ARG A 152 5.11 -7.20 -1.91
C ARG A 152 5.40 -5.88 -2.60
N GLN A 153 6.60 -5.73 -3.18
CA GLN A 153 7.09 -4.43 -3.67
C GLN A 153 7.94 -4.61 -4.92
N PHE A 154 7.31 -4.93 -6.06
CA PHE A 154 7.99 -4.98 -7.35
C PHE A 154 7.73 -3.71 -8.16
N ASN A 155 8.60 -2.71 -8.04
CA ASN A 155 8.38 -1.38 -8.64
C ASN A 155 8.29 -1.39 -10.17
N LEU A 156 8.83 -2.40 -10.86
CA LEU A 156 8.67 -2.55 -12.30
C LEU A 156 7.19 -2.78 -12.67
N GLY A 157 6.41 -3.42 -11.80
CA GLY A 157 4.97 -3.62 -11.99
C GLY A 157 4.15 -2.34 -12.08
N THR A 158 4.59 -1.27 -11.40
CA THR A 158 3.90 0.03 -11.42
C THR A 158 4.19 0.88 -12.66
N GLN A 159 5.04 0.39 -13.57
CA GLN A 159 5.30 1.10 -14.81
C GLN A 159 4.12 0.90 -15.78
N PRO A 160 3.85 1.90 -16.65
CA PRO A 160 2.72 1.85 -17.57
C PRO A 160 2.99 0.94 -18.79
N PHE A 161 3.58 -0.24 -18.58
CA PHE A 161 3.67 -1.27 -19.61
C PHE A 161 2.29 -1.84 -19.94
N LEU A 162 2.16 -2.56 -21.04
CA LEU A 162 0.92 -3.26 -21.40
C LEU A 162 0.47 -4.15 -20.24
N LYS A 163 -0.81 -4.05 -19.90
CA LYS A 163 -1.44 -4.93 -18.90
C LYS A 163 -2.62 -5.67 -19.52
N VAL A 164 -2.67 -6.97 -19.31
CA VAL A 164 -3.72 -7.84 -19.84
C VAL A 164 -4.34 -8.67 -18.72
N ASN A 165 -5.63 -8.98 -18.85
CA ASN A 165 -6.32 -9.89 -17.96
C ASN A 165 -6.03 -11.36 -18.33
N ARG A 166 -6.62 -12.33 -17.61
CA ARG A 166 -6.44 -13.77 -17.87
C ARG A 166 -6.96 -14.23 -19.25
N ASN A 167 -7.83 -13.48 -19.89
CA ASN A 167 -8.30 -13.76 -21.23
C ASN A 167 -7.36 -13.20 -22.32
N GLY A 168 -6.18 -12.69 -21.93
CA GLY A 168 -5.21 -12.10 -22.84
C GLY A 168 -5.62 -10.75 -23.42
N VAL A 169 -6.59 -10.04 -22.81
CA VAL A 169 -7.17 -8.81 -23.33
C VAL A 169 -6.79 -7.63 -22.46
N ARG A 170 -6.40 -6.52 -23.10
CA ARG A 170 -6.20 -5.21 -22.47
C ARG A 170 -7.55 -4.69 -21.95
N PHE A 171 -7.60 -4.05 -20.80
CA PHE A 171 -8.86 -3.73 -20.12
C PHE A 171 -8.92 -2.30 -19.56
N THR A 172 -7.84 -1.54 -19.60
CA THR A 172 -7.78 -0.17 -19.05
C THR A 172 -6.59 0.63 -19.60
N ASN A 173 -6.55 1.93 -19.28
CA ASN A 173 -5.39 2.77 -19.51
C ASN A 173 -4.37 2.57 -18.39
N GLU A 174 -3.20 2.02 -18.70
CA GLU A 174 -2.14 1.70 -17.74
C GLU A 174 -1.40 2.93 -17.20
N SER A 175 -1.75 4.13 -17.67
CA SER A 175 -1.15 5.40 -17.19
C SER A 175 -1.86 5.99 -15.98
N GLY A 176 -2.95 5.38 -15.54
CA GLY A 176 -3.72 5.80 -14.37
C GLY A 176 -2.94 5.74 -13.06
N PRO A 177 -3.43 6.39 -12.01
CA PRO A 177 -2.93 6.21 -10.64
C PRO A 177 -2.96 4.75 -10.19
N TYR A 178 -2.15 4.39 -9.19
CA TYR A 178 -2.04 3.01 -8.70
C TYR A 178 -3.39 2.38 -8.33
N ASN A 179 -4.21 3.12 -7.59
CA ASN A 179 -5.53 2.65 -7.16
C ASN A 179 -6.46 2.40 -8.37
N ASP A 180 -6.44 3.27 -9.38
CA ASP A 180 -7.28 3.12 -10.57
C ASP A 180 -6.93 1.83 -11.32
N MET A 181 -5.62 1.53 -11.42
CA MET A 181 -5.15 0.30 -12.05
C MET A 181 -5.63 -0.94 -11.30
N VAL A 182 -5.46 -0.99 -9.99
CA VAL A 182 -5.87 -2.16 -9.20
C VAL A 182 -7.38 -2.29 -9.09
N TYR A 183 -8.13 -1.19 -9.02
CA TYR A 183 -9.59 -1.25 -9.01
C TYR A 183 -10.19 -1.63 -10.38
N ALA A 184 -9.53 -1.27 -11.49
CA ALA A 184 -9.93 -1.77 -12.81
C ALA A 184 -9.81 -3.31 -12.88
N ALA A 185 -8.89 -3.90 -12.12
CA ALA A 185 -8.75 -5.34 -12.01
C ALA A 185 -9.90 -6.02 -11.26
N ALA A 186 -10.66 -5.31 -10.42
CA ALA A 186 -11.81 -5.88 -9.70
C ALA A 186 -12.89 -6.45 -10.63
N ALA A 187 -12.98 -5.94 -11.87
CA ALA A 187 -13.88 -6.45 -12.89
C ALA A 187 -13.26 -7.55 -13.78
N GLN A 188 -12.02 -7.96 -13.51
CA GLN A 188 -11.30 -8.94 -14.32
C GLN A 188 -11.28 -10.32 -13.64
N PRO A 189 -11.11 -11.41 -14.42
CA PRO A 189 -11.03 -12.77 -13.87
C PRO A 189 -9.92 -12.90 -12.81
N GLY A 190 -10.29 -13.33 -11.61
CA GLY A 190 -9.39 -13.49 -10.48
C GLY A 190 -8.86 -12.19 -9.87
N HIS A 191 -9.36 -11.02 -10.33
CA HIS A 191 -8.97 -9.68 -9.89
C HIS A 191 -7.46 -9.41 -10.03
N VAL A 192 -6.83 -10.05 -11.01
CA VAL A 192 -5.40 -9.94 -11.33
C VAL A 192 -5.19 -9.60 -12.80
N TYR A 193 -3.99 -9.14 -13.13
CA TYR A 193 -3.57 -8.83 -14.48
C TYR A 193 -2.08 -9.12 -14.68
N ALA A 194 -1.66 -9.42 -15.91
CA ALA A 194 -0.26 -9.57 -16.25
C ALA A 194 0.31 -8.27 -16.82
N SER A 195 1.48 -7.86 -16.34
CA SER A 195 2.29 -6.82 -16.97
C SER A 195 3.22 -7.43 -18.00
N ILE A 196 3.26 -6.84 -19.22
CA ILE A 196 4.00 -7.35 -20.37
C ILE A 196 4.99 -6.30 -20.84
N LEU A 197 6.26 -6.68 -21.01
CA LEU A 197 7.33 -5.78 -21.44
C LEU A 197 8.36 -6.49 -22.34
N ALA A 198 9.05 -5.72 -23.17
CA ALA A 198 10.13 -6.21 -24.04
C ALA A 198 11.49 -6.12 -23.32
N SER A 199 12.53 -6.74 -23.88
CA SER A 199 13.87 -6.77 -23.29
C SER A 199 14.53 -5.39 -23.13
N ASP A 200 14.12 -4.43 -23.94
CA ASP A 200 14.59 -3.03 -23.94
C ASP A 200 13.72 -2.08 -23.11
N TRP A 201 12.93 -2.63 -22.19
CA TRP A 201 12.00 -1.88 -21.35
C TRP A 201 12.66 -0.68 -20.64
N ALA A 202 13.93 -0.81 -20.27
CA ALA A 202 14.68 0.22 -19.55
C ALA A 202 14.88 1.51 -20.38
N ASP A 203 14.88 1.41 -21.72
CA ASP A 203 15.04 2.55 -22.63
C ASP A 203 13.81 3.49 -22.58
N TYR A 204 12.67 3.00 -22.06
CA TYR A 204 11.38 3.73 -22.06
C TYR A 204 11.00 4.33 -20.70
N VAL A 205 11.61 3.89 -19.59
CA VAL A 205 11.17 4.30 -18.24
C VAL A 205 11.38 5.80 -17.94
N ASP A 206 12.33 6.44 -18.60
CA ASP A 206 12.53 7.88 -18.43
C ASP A 206 11.36 8.70 -18.99
N GLN A 207 10.86 8.35 -20.17
CA GLN A 207 9.74 9.05 -20.81
C GLN A 207 8.41 8.84 -20.06
N PHE A 208 8.30 7.82 -19.22
CA PHE A 208 7.07 7.56 -18.46
C PHE A 208 6.83 8.59 -17.36
N HIS A 209 7.85 9.28 -16.91
CA HIS A 209 7.78 10.27 -15.83
C HIS A 209 7.02 9.79 -14.60
N THR A 210 7.22 8.53 -14.23
CA THR A 210 6.62 7.98 -13.01
C THR A 210 7.18 8.68 -11.77
N ILE A 211 6.34 8.82 -10.75
CA ILE A 211 6.64 9.55 -9.51
C ILE A 211 6.58 8.63 -8.28
N GLY A 212 6.93 9.16 -7.13
CA GLY A 212 6.90 8.41 -5.88
C GLY A 212 7.86 7.21 -5.90
N CYS A 213 7.45 6.11 -5.29
CA CYS A 213 8.25 4.88 -5.26
C CYS A 213 8.51 4.29 -6.65
N SER A 214 7.62 4.51 -7.62
CA SER A 214 7.78 4.03 -9.01
C SER A 214 8.96 4.69 -9.72
N ALA A 215 9.39 5.88 -9.29
CA ALA A 215 10.58 6.54 -9.83
C ALA A 215 11.87 5.74 -9.57
N GLN A 216 11.87 4.79 -8.62
CA GLN A 216 13.03 3.91 -8.37
C GLN A 216 13.36 3.02 -9.56
N THR A 217 12.38 2.67 -10.40
CA THR A 217 12.64 1.92 -11.64
C THR A 217 13.55 2.69 -12.57
N ARG A 218 13.31 3.98 -12.74
CA ARG A 218 14.15 4.89 -13.53
C ARG A 218 15.51 5.15 -12.87
N ALA A 219 15.53 5.29 -11.54
CA ALA A 219 16.76 5.57 -10.80
C ALA A 219 17.72 4.36 -10.75
N ASN A 220 17.20 3.14 -10.83
CA ASN A 220 17.99 1.90 -10.77
C ASN A 220 17.43 0.81 -11.72
N PRO A 221 17.48 1.00 -13.04
CA PRO A 221 16.99 0.01 -14.00
C PRO A 221 17.70 -1.35 -13.86
N LYS A 222 19.02 -1.34 -13.65
CA LYS A 222 19.79 -2.57 -13.47
C LYS A 222 19.29 -3.39 -12.28
N GLY A 223 19.08 -2.78 -11.12
CA GLY A 223 18.57 -3.49 -9.95
C GLY A 223 17.13 -4.02 -10.16
N GLN A 224 16.32 -3.36 -10.97
CA GLN A 224 15.00 -3.89 -11.35
C GLN A 224 15.11 -5.07 -12.32
N GLN A 225 16.09 -5.06 -13.24
CA GLN A 225 16.37 -6.22 -14.11
C GLN A 225 16.88 -7.40 -13.29
N ASP A 226 17.81 -7.18 -12.35
CA ASP A 226 18.33 -8.23 -11.48
C ASP A 226 17.18 -8.89 -10.66
N LEU A 227 16.19 -8.10 -10.20
CA LEU A 227 14.99 -8.62 -9.55
C LEU A 227 14.07 -9.37 -10.51
N LEU A 228 13.87 -8.88 -11.73
CA LEU A 228 13.07 -9.57 -12.75
C LEU A 228 13.66 -10.92 -13.09
N ASP A 229 14.98 -10.99 -13.29
CA ASP A 229 15.69 -12.24 -13.57
C ASP A 229 15.57 -13.24 -12.41
N LYS A 230 15.72 -12.78 -11.18
CA LYS A 230 15.47 -13.58 -9.97
C LYS A 230 14.04 -14.14 -9.96
N TYR A 231 13.02 -13.32 -10.26
CA TYR A 231 11.64 -13.80 -10.29
C TYR A 231 11.36 -14.75 -11.46
N VAL A 232 12.11 -14.65 -12.55
CA VAL A 232 12.08 -15.68 -13.62
C VAL A 232 12.63 -17.01 -13.11
N GLU A 233 13.72 -17.00 -12.37
CA GLU A 233 14.30 -18.20 -11.75
C GLU A 233 13.37 -18.84 -10.71
N GLU A 234 12.63 -18.01 -9.96
CA GLU A 234 11.66 -18.44 -8.96
C GLU A 234 10.29 -18.86 -9.55
N GLY A 235 10.08 -18.73 -10.87
CA GLY A 235 8.82 -19.07 -11.53
C GLY A 235 7.67 -18.09 -11.24
N LEU A 236 7.98 -16.89 -10.80
CA LEU A 236 7.02 -15.81 -10.53
C LEU A 236 6.91 -14.80 -11.68
N ALA A 237 7.93 -14.73 -12.53
CA ALA A 237 7.93 -14.02 -13.80
C ALA A 237 8.35 -14.98 -14.90
N PHE A 238 8.01 -14.68 -16.15
CA PHE A 238 8.27 -15.53 -17.30
C PHE A 238 8.93 -14.73 -18.41
N LYS A 239 9.77 -15.40 -19.20
CA LYS A 239 10.36 -14.85 -20.42
C LYS A 239 10.23 -15.82 -21.58
N ALA A 240 10.03 -15.27 -22.77
CA ALA A 240 9.89 -16.04 -24.00
C ALA A 240 10.28 -15.19 -25.22
N ASP A 241 10.61 -15.86 -26.33
CA ASP A 241 10.98 -15.18 -27.57
C ASP A 241 9.75 -14.86 -28.45
N THR A 242 8.59 -15.46 -28.18
CA THR A 242 7.32 -15.18 -28.86
C THR A 242 6.20 -14.87 -27.87
N PHE A 243 5.15 -14.20 -28.33
CA PHE A 243 3.98 -13.92 -27.51
C PHE A 243 3.20 -15.20 -27.17
N GLU A 244 3.10 -16.13 -28.12
CA GLU A 244 2.46 -17.44 -27.92
C GLU A 244 3.11 -18.19 -26.75
N GLU A 245 4.44 -18.32 -26.79
CA GLU A 245 5.19 -18.99 -25.72
C GLU A 245 5.02 -18.26 -24.39
N LEU A 246 5.03 -16.92 -24.38
CA LEU A 246 4.85 -16.15 -23.16
C LEU A 246 3.45 -16.36 -22.58
N GLY A 247 2.40 -16.31 -23.42
CA GLY A 247 1.03 -16.57 -22.99
C GLY A 247 0.85 -17.96 -22.37
N GLN A 248 1.45 -18.99 -22.98
CA GLN A 248 1.46 -20.34 -22.43
C GLN A 248 2.16 -20.41 -21.08
N LYS A 249 3.33 -19.78 -20.92
CA LYS A 249 4.08 -19.72 -19.65
C LYS A 249 3.32 -18.95 -18.57
N LEU A 250 2.53 -17.95 -18.94
CA LEU A 250 1.63 -17.25 -18.03
C LEU A 250 0.40 -18.08 -17.62
N GLY A 251 0.25 -19.31 -18.15
CA GLY A 251 -0.85 -20.22 -17.82
C GLY A 251 -2.17 -19.87 -18.51
N MET A 252 -2.16 -19.14 -19.62
CA MET A 252 -3.33 -18.85 -20.45
C MET A 252 -3.73 -20.10 -21.24
N ASP A 253 -5.04 -20.34 -21.42
CA ASP A 253 -5.54 -21.36 -22.32
C ASP A 253 -5.36 -20.95 -23.80
N GLU A 254 -5.61 -21.85 -24.73
CA GLU A 254 -5.39 -21.61 -26.17
C GLU A 254 -6.16 -20.39 -26.69
N THR A 255 -7.38 -20.16 -26.21
CA THR A 255 -8.21 -19.00 -26.61
C THR A 255 -7.63 -17.71 -26.07
N ALA A 256 -7.19 -17.70 -24.83
CA ALA A 256 -6.56 -16.56 -24.18
C ALA A 256 -5.20 -16.24 -24.81
N VAL A 257 -4.40 -17.28 -25.18
CA VAL A 257 -3.13 -17.09 -25.90
C VAL A 257 -3.39 -16.43 -27.25
N ALA A 258 -4.38 -16.90 -28.03
CA ALA A 258 -4.71 -16.30 -29.32
C ALA A 258 -5.17 -14.83 -29.18
N SER A 259 -5.92 -14.51 -28.13
CA SER A 259 -6.32 -13.14 -27.79
C SER A 259 -5.14 -12.28 -27.36
N PHE A 260 -4.23 -12.84 -26.57
CA PHE A 260 -3.02 -12.19 -26.08
C PHE A 260 -2.09 -11.78 -27.20
N VAL A 261 -1.85 -12.68 -28.18
CA VAL A 261 -1.05 -12.36 -29.37
C VAL A 261 -1.63 -11.16 -30.10
N LYS A 262 -2.94 -11.18 -30.40
CA LYS A 262 -3.64 -10.07 -31.07
C LYS A 262 -3.55 -8.77 -30.26
N THR A 263 -3.65 -8.86 -28.94
CA THR A 263 -3.52 -7.70 -28.05
C THR A 263 -2.10 -7.10 -28.12
N CYS A 264 -1.06 -7.92 -28.11
CA CYS A 264 0.32 -7.45 -28.24
C CYS A 264 0.59 -6.83 -29.62
N GLU A 265 0.08 -7.45 -30.71
CA GLU A 265 0.18 -6.91 -32.07
C GLU A 265 -0.54 -5.56 -32.17
N ARG A 266 -1.79 -5.47 -31.67
CA ARG A 266 -2.55 -4.23 -31.61
C ARG A 266 -1.85 -3.14 -30.80
N TYR A 267 -1.24 -3.48 -29.68
CA TYR A 267 -0.48 -2.55 -28.86
C TYR A 267 0.75 -1.99 -29.59
N ASN A 268 1.43 -2.82 -30.42
CA ASN A 268 2.51 -2.36 -31.28
C ASN A 268 2.03 -1.44 -32.41
N GLU A 269 0.82 -1.65 -32.95
CA GLU A 269 0.20 -0.72 -33.91
C GLU A 269 -0.08 0.63 -33.26
N ILE A 270 -0.68 0.64 -32.05
CA ILE A 270 -0.95 1.84 -31.25
C ILE A 270 0.35 2.62 -31.03
N TYR A 271 1.43 1.94 -30.64
CA TYR A 271 2.72 2.56 -30.46
C TYR A 271 3.24 3.25 -31.74
N LYS A 272 3.15 2.56 -32.90
CA LYS A 272 3.55 3.11 -34.21
C LYS A 272 2.73 4.33 -34.62
N LEU A 273 1.43 4.33 -34.32
CA LEU A 273 0.53 5.44 -34.60
C LEU A 273 0.79 6.64 -33.66
N GLY A 274 1.34 6.40 -32.47
CA GLY A 274 1.52 7.43 -31.43
C GLY A 274 0.21 7.91 -30.81
N GLU A 275 -0.88 7.16 -31.01
CA GLU A 275 -2.22 7.48 -30.50
C GLU A 275 -2.93 6.21 -30.06
N ASP A 276 -3.39 6.18 -28.82
CA ASP A 276 -4.17 5.08 -28.25
C ASP A 276 -5.67 5.38 -28.31
N ALA A 277 -6.28 5.02 -29.44
CA ALA A 277 -7.73 5.17 -29.65
C ALA A 277 -8.54 4.17 -28.79
N ASP A 278 -7.91 3.13 -28.24
CA ASP A 278 -8.62 2.07 -27.51
C ASP A 278 -8.91 2.50 -26.05
N PHE A 279 -7.91 3.10 -25.36
CA PHE A 279 -8.01 3.48 -23.95
C PHE A 279 -7.48 4.90 -23.64
N GLY A 280 -7.01 5.64 -24.62
CA GLY A 280 -6.55 7.02 -24.43
C GLY A 280 -5.23 7.14 -23.65
N LYS A 281 -4.37 6.14 -23.70
CA LYS A 281 -3.05 6.19 -23.06
C LYS A 281 -2.16 7.21 -23.76
N PRO A 282 -1.54 8.16 -23.05
CA PRO A 282 -0.66 9.16 -23.67
C PRO A 282 0.50 8.51 -24.43
N ALA A 283 0.88 9.07 -25.58
CA ALA A 283 1.98 8.57 -26.40
C ALA A 283 3.31 8.47 -25.63
N SER A 284 3.60 9.41 -24.73
CA SER A 284 4.77 9.39 -23.84
C SER A 284 4.79 8.24 -22.84
N ARG A 285 3.67 7.51 -22.68
CA ARG A 285 3.53 6.36 -21.81
C ARG A 285 3.46 5.03 -22.58
N LEU A 286 3.56 5.05 -23.90
CA LEU A 286 3.62 3.87 -24.74
C LEU A 286 5.05 3.34 -24.85
N SER A 287 5.21 2.03 -24.91
CA SER A 287 6.47 1.34 -25.22
C SER A 287 6.18 0.16 -26.14
N PRO A 288 7.02 -0.13 -27.16
CA PRO A 288 6.78 -1.21 -28.08
C PRO A 288 7.09 -2.58 -27.45
N LEU A 289 6.46 -3.60 -27.99
CA LEU A 289 6.75 -5.01 -27.73
C LEU A 289 7.37 -5.62 -29.00
N THR A 290 8.59 -5.17 -29.39
CA THR A 290 9.22 -5.54 -30.66
C THR A 290 10.57 -6.24 -30.50
N LYS A 291 11.12 -6.30 -29.28
CA LYS A 291 12.45 -6.82 -29.01
C LYS A 291 12.38 -7.94 -27.97
N ALA A 292 12.55 -9.17 -28.46
CA ALA A 292 12.63 -10.35 -27.59
C ALA A 292 13.92 -10.34 -26.72
N PRO A 293 13.96 -11.08 -25.60
CA PRO A 293 12.84 -11.79 -25.03
C PRO A 293 11.78 -10.85 -24.46
N PHE A 294 10.53 -11.30 -24.48
CA PHE A 294 9.43 -10.66 -23.81
C PHE A 294 9.28 -11.21 -22.40
N TYR A 295 8.87 -10.36 -21.47
CA TYR A 295 8.64 -10.73 -20.07
C TYR A 295 7.18 -10.54 -19.71
N GLY A 296 6.70 -11.37 -18.80
CA GLY A 296 5.35 -11.27 -18.24
C GLY A 296 5.29 -11.78 -16.81
N PHE A 297 4.47 -11.14 -15.97
CA PHE A 297 4.24 -11.55 -14.58
C PHE A 297 2.86 -11.07 -14.11
N TRP A 298 2.22 -11.90 -13.27
CA TRP A 298 0.89 -11.59 -12.73
C TRP A 298 1.00 -10.67 -11.52
N LEU A 299 0.10 -9.70 -11.47
CA LEU A 299 0.03 -8.67 -10.45
C LEU A 299 -1.39 -8.51 -9.90
N GLY A 300 -1.46 -8.09 -8.66
CA GLY A 300 -2.60 -7.42 -8.05
C GLY A 300 -2.12 -6.31 -7.13
N ALA A 301 -2.99 -5.82 -6.28
CA ALA A 301 -2.61 -4.78 -5.35
C ALA A 301 -1.63 -5.30 -4.30
N SER A 302 -0.60 -4.49 -4.01
CA SER A 302 0.16 -4.57 -2.78
C SER A 302 -0.42 -3.55 -1.79
N LEU A 303 -1.04 -4.03 -0.73
CA LEU A 303 -1.56 -3.21 0.35
C LEU A 303 -0.40 -2.77 1.23
N LEU A 304 -0.17 -1.46 1.32
CA LEU A 304 0.87 -0.90 2.19
C LEU A 304 0.34 -0.68 3.61
N THR A 305 -0.80 0.00 3.73
CA THR A 305 -1.50 0.27 4.99
C THR A 305 -2.96 0.65 4.71
N THR A 306 -3.76 0.78 5.76
CA THR A 306 -5.09 1.40 5.70
C THR A 306 -5.04 2.77 6.37
N GLU A 307 -5.66 3.77 5.72
CA GLU A 307 -5.69 5.16 6.16
C GLU A 307 -7.09 5.55 6.71
N GLN A 308 -8.02 4.61 6.74
CA GLN A 308 -9.31 4.74 7.41
C GLN A 308 -9.11 4.57 8.91
N GLY A 309 -9.49 5.59 9.67
CA GLY A 309 -9.30 5.60 11.12
C GLY A 309 -10.31 6.48 11.84
N ILE A 310 -9.98 6.86 13.03
CA ILE A 310 -10.82 7.71 13.90
C ILE A 310 -10.87 9.14 13.37
N ILE A 311 -12.05 9.70 13.27
CA ILE A 311 -12.25 11.12 12.90
C ILE A 311 -11.63 12.01 13.97
N ILE A 312 -10.82 12.95 13.53
CA ILE A 312 -10.09 13.91 14.40
C ILE A 312 -10.34 15.35 13.95
N ASN A 313 -10.14 16.29 14.86
CA ASN A 313 -10.09 17.73 14.53
C ASN A 313 -8.66 18.18 14.15
N GLY A 314 -8.47 19.45 13.81
CA GLY A 314 -7.18 20.03 13.45
C GLY A 314 -6.11 20.00 14.56
N LYS A 315 -6.45 19.58 15.78
CA LYS A 315 -5.55 19.42 16.92
C LYS A 315 -5.20 17.94 17.21
N GLY A 316 -5.70 17.01 16.42
CA GLY A 316 -5.51 15.57 16.61
C GLY A 316 -6.40 14.96 17.70
N GLN A 317 -7.38 15.70 18.22
CA GLN A 317 -8.32 15.20 19.21
C GLN A 317 -9.39 14.34 18.53
N ALA A 318 -9.71 13.18 19.13
CA ALA A 318 -10.77 12.30 18.64
C ALA A 318 -12.14 12.94 18.78
N LEU A 319 -13.02 12.73 17.80
CA LEU A 319 -14.40 13.20 17.80
C LEU A 319 -15.37 12.02 17.96
N ASP A 320 -16.50 12.27 18.60
CA ASP A 320 -17.64 11.36 18.65
C ASP A 320 -18.54 11.49 17.40
N ASN A 321 -19.69 10.78 17.38
CA ASN A 321 -20.62 10.82 16.24
C ASN A 321 -21.32 12.17 16.07
N ASP A 322 -21.38 12.99 17.12
CA ASP A 322 -21.97 14.33 17.12
C ASP A 322 -20.92 15.43 16.91
N ALA A 323 -19.68 15.04 16.54
CA ALA A 323 -18.51 15.90 16.35
C ALA A 323 -18.04 16.62 17.64
N ASN A 324 -18.40 16.11 18.83
CA ASN A 324 -17.86 16.60 20.08
C ASN A 324 -16.47 15.97 20.33
N ILE A 325 -15.61 16.69 21.04
CA ILE A 325 -14.29 16.21 21.42
C ILE A 325 -14.43 15.15 22.52
N ILE A 326 -13.75 14.01 22.35
CA ILE A 326 -13.55 13.05 23.42
C ILE A 326 -12.33 13.51 24.23
N GLU A 327 -12.60 14.07 25.41
CA GLU A 327 -11.54 14.60 26.26
C GLU A 327 -10.49 13.53 26.60
N GLY A 328 -9.21 13.95 26.59
CA GLY A 328 -8.08 13.09 26.92
C GLY A 328 -7.69 12.10 25.83
N LEU A 329 -8.36 12.07 24.66
CA LEU A 329 -8.02 11.17 23.56
C LEU A 329 -7.55 11.92 22.32
N TYR A 330 -6.34 11.60 21.89
CA TYR A 330 -5.71 12.05 20.63
C TYR A 330 -5.43 10.84 19.74
N VAL A 331 -5.58 11.03 18.42
CA VAL A 331 -5.31 9.96 17.45
C VAL A 331 -4.50 10.54 16.29
N VAL A 332 -3.42 9.85 15.91
CA VAL A 332 -2.47 10.34 14.90
C VAL A 332 -1.98 9.22 13.99
N GLY A 333 -1.42 9.58 12.84
CA GLY A 333 -0.96 8.60 11.86
C GLY A 333 -2.10 7.83 11.22
N ASP A 334 -1.82 6.60 10.75
CA ASP A 334 -2.81 5.78 10.03
C ASP A 334 -3.98 5.29 10.91
N CYS A 335 -3.87 5.45 12.23
CA CYS A 335 -4.99 5.24 13.16
C CYS A 335 -6.05 6.37 13.09
N SER A 336 -5.68 7.56 12.56
CA SER A 336 -6.60 8.68 12.34
C SER A 336 -7.21 8.63 10.93
N GLY A 337 -8.43 9.11 10.79
CA GLY A 337 -9.18 9.21 9.53
C GLY A 337 -9.46 10.65 9.12
N GLY A 338 -10.37 10.81 8.14
CA GLY A 338 -10.87 12.11 7.69
C GLY A 338 -9.99 12.85 6.68
N MET A 339 -8.93 12.22 6.16
CA MET A 339 -8.06 12.85 5.17
C MET A 339 -8.06 12.14 3.81
N PHE A 340 -8.19 10.82 3.79
CA PHE A 340 -8.19 10.01 2.58
C PHE A 340 -9.53 9.27 2.46
N TYR A 341 -10.04 9.15 1.22
CA TYR A 341 -11.32 8.52 0.91
C TYR A 341 -11.16 7.68 -0.35
N ASN A 342 -11.32 6.37 -0.26
CA ASN A 342 -11.25 5.39 -1.35
C ASN A 342 -9.96 5.39 -2.18
N ASN A 343 -9.12 6.41 -2.07
CA ASN A 343 -7.94 6.58 -2.88
C ASN A 343 -6.81 7.28 -2.12
N TYR A 344 -5.58 6.86 -2.38
CA TYR A 344 -4.38 7.53 -1.90
C TYR A 344 -3.80 8.43 -3.02
N PRO A 345 -3.61 9.75 -2.78
CA PRO A 345 -3.17 10.68 -3.82
C PRO A 345 -1.70 10.48 -4.19
N CYS A 346 -1.41 9.53 -5.06
CA CYS A 346 -0.05 9.17 -5.46
C CYS A 346 0.71 10.30 -6.17
N LEU A 347 0.02 11.36 -6.63
CA LEU A 347 0.63 12.59 -7.14
C LEU A 347 1.34 13.43 -6.06
N MET A 348 1.08 13.15 -4.79
CA MET A 348 1.70 13.78 -3.63
C MET A 348 2.47 12.74 -2.80
N PRO A 349 3.63 12.28 -3.26
CA PRO A 349 4.38 11.24 -2.55
C PRO A 349 4.72 11.65 -1.12
N GLY A 350 4.51 10.74 -0.16
CA GLY A 350 4.84 10.98 1.25
C GLY A 350 3.78 11.74 2.06
N ILE A 351 2.60 12.03 1.50
CA ILE A 351 1.56 12.79 2.19
C ILE A 351 1.08 12.09 3.48
N ALA A 352 0.96 10.75 3.51
CA ALA A 352 0.60 10.01 4.72
C ALA A 352 1.64 10.18 5.82
N LEU A 353 2.95 10.08 5.46
CA LEU A 353 4.04 10.34 6.39
C LEU A 353 4.02 11.80 6.88
N GLY A 354 3.81 12.75 5.97
CA GLY A 354 3.67 14.17 6.30
C GLY A 354 2.54 14.41 7.29
N ARG A 355 1.37 13.79 7.07
CA ARG A 355 0.24 13.81 8.02
C ARG A 355 0.65 13.26 9.39
N THR A 356 1.28 12.08 9.42
CA THR A 356 1.69 11.41 10.65
C THR A 356 2.61 12.32 11.49
N LEU A 357 3.63 12.90 10.89
CA LEU A 357 4.56 13.80 11.57
C LEU A 357 3.87 15.09 12.03
N THR A 358 3.08 15.71 11.15
CA THR A 358 2.40 16.98 11.42
C THR A 358 1.43 16.86 12.59
N PHE A 359 0.54 15.85 12.56
CA PHE A 359 -0.43 15.65 13.63
C PHE A 359 0.18 15.13 14.92
N GLY A 360 1.25 14.32 14.84
CA GLY A 360 2.03 13.91 16.01
C GLY A 360 2.62 15.12 16.75
N MET A 361 3.28 16.01 16.01
CA MET A 361 3.83 17.26 16.56
C MET A 361 2.73 18.20 17.11
N LYS A 362 1.61 18.33 16.36
CA LYS A 362 0.50 19.18 16.75
C LYS A 362 -0.16 18.69 18.04
N ALA A 363 -0.48 17.40 18.13
CA ALA A 363 -1.05 16.80 19.33
C ALA A 363 -0.13 16.99 20.55
N ALA A 364 1.19 16.79 20.38
CA ALA A 364 2.16 17.01 21.46
C ALA A 364 2.15 18.47 21.95
N LYS A 365 2.12 19.46 21.05
CA LYS A 365 2.05 20.89 21.42
C LYS A 365 0.74 21.23 22.14
N VAL A 366 -0.39 20.75 21.66
CA VAL A 366 -1.69 20.95 22.30
C VAL A 366 -1.70 20.38 23.73
N ILE A 367 -1.20 19.16 23.90
CA ILE A 367 -1.10 18.50 25.22
C ILE A 367 -0.17 19.28 26.17
N ALA A 368 0.90 19.86 25.64
CA ALA A 368 1.83 20.68 26.40
C ALA A 368 1.34 22.13 26.64
N GLY A 369 0.16 22.52 26.17
CA GLY A 369 -0.36 23.88 26.29
C GLY A 369 0.41 24.92 25.47
N GLN A 370 1.02 24.50 24.36
CA GLN A 370 1.87 25.34 23.47
C GLN A 370 1.19 25.68 22.13
N ASP A 371 -0.11 25.44 21.99
CA ASP A 371 -0.87 25.69 20.74
C ASP A 371 -1.58 27.04 20.76
#